data_fea8c019de7ffb6f590aac55183ab677
#
_entry.id   fea8c019de7ffb6f590aac55183ab677
#
_cell.length_a   1.000
_cell.length_b   1.000
_cell.length_c   1.000
_cell.angle_alpha   90.00
_cell.angle_beta   90.00
_cell.angle_gamma   90.00
#
_symmetry.space_group_name_H-M   'P 1'
#
loop_
_entity.id
_entity.type
_entity.pdbx_description
1 polymer ?
#
loop_
_entity_poly.entity_id
_entity_poly.type
_entity_poly.pdbx_seq_one_letter_code
_entity_poly.pdbx_strand_id
1 'polypeptide(L)'
;MLSILLSLTTLLVSSQEDFDSMPVALRHALAQKPEKVRVVFEPGTYLFRDDHINLFGLDCPGTDLVFEGNGAILTGTAPTIKAGPFSRMDRLVEVVDKTSGLCRVRTRKRLDGEGQLYIQITSWYRTFTAPVTEIKGRYLYFTLEGLKKTGLAYNVNGDFTYGKQLPRFRLLRIREASGDVSTVVFHFTGCSFRSLTLSNLVVERNAGGRSEYAKDCAIRFYRNSFGRAKVQGCTFRSIQSHVLHIIYTDNVEIRECRFEDCQRIGLRSFNYSARTGVFDCIFVRMDRMRENSPCVQCQGTDYRVSGNRFVDYGNCAIRLGVHFTEDMEYPSSGIVENNEIYQTPEYNSAAPMNLLMDTGAIYVCTQNTSLTIRNNFIHDISGPYDNRGIFCDDGTVNTTITANQVLRIANSWCIDLRRDLSIESRSDSKIRIVNVGNQVKDNQVDGRIRFEQR
;
A
#
# COMPACT_ATOMS: atom_id res chain seq x y z
N MET A 1 -6.33 -4.77 53.51
CA MET A 1 -5.96 -4.28 52.17
C MET A 1 -4.93 -5.25 51.61
N LEU A 2 -5.35 -6.23 50.79
CA LEU A 2 -4.41 -7.04 50.06
C LEU A 2 -3.86 -6.17 48.91
N SER A 3 -2.59 -5.82 48.98
CA SER A 3 -1.81 -5.28 47.89
C SER A 3 -1.82 -6.34 46.79
N ILE A 4 -2.67 -6.15 45.79
CA ILE A 4 -2.60 -6.92 44.57
C ILE A 4 -1.26 -6.54 43.92
N LEU A 5 -0.27 -7.39 44.05
CA LEU A 5 0.94 -7.35 43.24
C LEU A 5 0.50 -7.48 41.78
N LEU A 6 0.41 -6.35 41.10
CA LEU A 6 0.09 -6.20 39.71
C LEU A 6 1.21 -6.89 38.94
N SER A 7 0.97 -8.11 38.46
CA SER A 7 2.02 -9.02 37.99
C SER A 7 2.40 -8.73 36.52
N LEU A 8 3.69 -8.54 36.31
CA LEU A 8 4.33 -8.63 35.01
C LEU A 8 4.33 -10.09 34.57
N THR A 9 3.68 -10.42 33.46
CA THR A 9 3.78 -11.73 32.81
C THR A 9 4.71 -11.64 31.61
N THR A 10 5.73 -12.49 31.56
CA THR A 10 6.64 -12.58 30.42
C THR A 10 6.51 -13.97 29.78
N LEU A 11 6.25 -13.98 28.47
CA LEU A 11 6.28 -15.17 27.61
C LEU A 11 7.56 -15.11 26.79
N LEU A 12 8.42 -16.11 26.91
CA LEU A 12 9.63 -16.24 26.11
C LEU A 12 9.35 -17.12 24.89
N VAL A 13 9.77 -16.71 23.71
CA VAL A 13 9.69 -17.45 22.46
C VAL A 13 11.11 -17.71 21.98
N SER A 14 11.61 -18.93 22.18
CA SER A 14 12.98 -19.34 21.86
C SER A 14 13.05 -20.44 20.79
N SER A 15 11.92 -21.04 20.48
CA SER A 15 11.80 -22.13 19.50
C SER A 15 10.55 -21.98 18.63
N GLN A 16 10.45 -22.76 17.56
CA GLN A 16 9.22 -22.84 16.74
C GLN A 16 8.04 -23.39 17.57
N GLU A 17 8.28 -24.32 18.46
CA GLU A 17 7.25 -24.89 19.35
C GLU A 17 6.69 -23.84 20.30
N ASP A 18 7.57 -23.00 20.91
CA ASP A 18 7.15 -21.86 21.72
C ASP A 18 6.32 -20.89 20.89
N PHE A 19 6.75 -20.61 19.66
CA PHE A 19 6.04 -19.72 18.76
C PHE A 19 4.65 -20.25 18.41
N ASP A 20 4.52 -21.54 18.08
CA ASP A 20 3.24 -22.19 17.74
C ASP A 20 2.28 -22.24 18.94
N SER A 21 2.79 -22.41 20.16
CA SER A 21 1.98 -22.45 21.39
C SER A 21 1.70 -21.08 22.00
N MET A 22 2.48 -20.06 21.66
CA MET A 22 2.41 -18.72 22.24
C MET A 22 1.02 -18.07 22.15
N PRO A 23 0.24 -18.20 21.06
CA PRO A 23 -1.09 -17.59 21.00
C PRO A 23 -2.06 -18.10 22.07
N VAL A 24 -1.95 -19.36 22.48
CA VAL A 24 -2.75 -19.95 23.55
C VAL A 24 -2.28 -19.42 24.91
N ALA A 25 -0.97 -19.45 25.16
CA ALA A 25 -0.36 -18.91 26.38
C ALA A 25 -0.67 -17.42 26.58
N LEU A 26 -0.62 -16.64 25.50
CA LEU A 26 -0.93 -15.21 25.50
C LEU A 26 -2.39 -14.94 25.87
N ARG A 27 -3.35 -15.66 25.28
CA ARG A 27 -4.77 -15.51 25.65
C ARG A 27 -5.00 -15.88 27.11
N HIS A 28 -4.36 -16.93 27.60
CA HIS A 28 -4.46 -17.32 29.00
C HIS A 28 -3.90 -16.25 29.94
N ALA A 29 -2.74 -15.68 29.63
CA ALA A 29 -2.14 -14.58 30.38
C ALA A 29 -3.03 -13.34 30.41
N LEU A 30 -3.57 -12.93 29.27
CA LEU A 30 -4.45 -11.76 29.12
C LEU A 30 -5.80 -11.93 29.84
N ALA A 31 -6.31 -13.16 29.95
CA ALA A 31 -7.53 -13.46 30.70
C ALA A 31 -7.42 -13.12 32.20
N GLN A 32 -6.20 -13.07 32.73
CA GLN A 32 -5.93 -12.67 34.12
C GLN A 32 -5.90 -11.14 34.30
N LYS A 33 -6.02 -10.37 33.21
CA LYS A 33 -5.98 -8.90 33.19
C LYS A 33 -4.78 -8.30 33.93
N PRO A 34 -3.54 -8.74 33.67
CA PRO A 34 -2.36 -8.22 34.38
C PRO A 34 -2.08 -6.78 33.92
N GLU A 35 -1.29 -6.04 34.68
CA GLU A 35 -0.86 -4.69 34.25
C GLU A 35 -0.03 -4.72 32.98
N LYS A 36 0.80 -5.76 32.79
CA LYS A 36 1.68 -5.87 31.66
C LYS A 36 1.89 -7.33 31.26
N VAL A 37 1.77 -7.58 29.95
CA VAL A 37 2.20 -8.83 29.30
C VAL A 37 3.30 -8.50 28.31
N ARG A 38 4.44 -9.21 28.43
CA ARG A 38 5.55 -9.13 27.48
C ARG A 38 5.69 -10.46 26.76
N VAL A 39 5.73 -10.42 25.44
CA VAL A 39 6.16 -11.54 24.57
C VAL A 39 7.54 -11.19 24.05
N VAL A 40 8.54 -11.93 24.47
CA VAL A 40 9.96 -11.68 24.13
C VAL A 40 10.44 -12.77 23.20
N PHE A 41 10.83 -12.39 22.00
CA PHE A 41 11.42 -13.31 21.03
C PHE A 41 12.94 -13.35 21.19
N GLU A 42 13.51 -14.54 21.18
CA GLU A 42 14.93 -14.68 20.93
C GLU A 42 15.24 -14.50 19.44
N PRO A 43 16.46 -14.04 19.09
CA PRO A 43 16.87 -13.98 17.70
C PRO A 43 16.76 -15.35 17.01
N GLY A 44 15.99 -15.44 15.95
CA GLY A 44 15.71 -16.68 15.24
C GLY A 44 14.74 -16.48 14.10
N THR A 45 14.45 -17.56 13.36
CA THR A 45 13.46 -17.55 12.29
C THR A 45 12.28 -18.43 12.68
N TYR A 46 11.08 -17.86 12.68
CA TYR A 46 9.83 -18.49 13.08
C TYR A 46 8.87 -18.51 11.89
N LEU A 47 8.40 -19.69 11.52
CA LEU A 47 7.43 -19.86 10.45
C LEU A 47 6.02 -19.59 10.99
N PHE A 48 5.36 -18.55 10.50
CA PHE A 48 3.97 -18.27 10.88
C PHE A 48 2.97 -18.90 9.89
N ARG A 49 1.82 -19.29 10.43
CA ARG A 49 0.64 -19.74 9.69
C ARG A 49 -0.36 -18.58 9.59
N ASP A 50 -1.42 -18.77 8.82
CA ASP A 50 -2.46 -17.75 8.70
C ASP A 50 -3.14 -17.47 10.05
N ASP A 51 -3.44 -16.18 10.30
CA ASP A 51 -4.02 -15.69 11.55
C ASP A 51 -3.25 -16.17 12.81
N HIS A 52 -1.92 -16.22 12.74
CA HIS A 52 -1.09 -16.85 13.77
C HIS A 52 -1.32 -16.24 15.16
N ILE A 53 -1.21 -14.92 15.29
CA ILE A 53 -1.52 -14.20 16.55
C ILE A 53 -2.86 -13.49 16.36
N ASN A 54 -3.94 -14.22 16.59
CA ASN A 54 -5.30 -13.72 16.45
C ASN A 54 -5.89 -13.43 17.84
N LEU A 55 -6.02 -12.15 18.17
CA LEU A 55 -6.65 -11.66 19.39
C LEU A 55 -7.98 -11.00 19.04
N PHE A 56 -9.06 -11.56 19.57
CA PHE A 56 -10.41 -11.12 19.29
C PHE A 56 -11.20 -10.84 20.57
N GLY A 57 -11.83 -9.66 20.65
CA GLY A 57 -12.76 -9.29 21.70
C GLY A 57 -12.17 -9.23 23.12
N LEU A 58 -10.86 -9.00 23.25
CA LEU A 58 -10.20 -8.93 24.54
C LEU A 58 -10.37 -7.55 25.17
N ASP A 59 -11.04 -7.50 26.31
CA ASP A 59 -11.23 -6.27 27.08
C ASP A 59 -10.26 -6.18 28.26
N CYS A 60 -9.10 -5.57 28.00
CA CYS A 60 -8.01 -5.40 28.97
C CYS A 60 -7.50 -3.94 29.01
N PRO A 61 -8.37 -2.93 29.30
CA PRO A 61 -8.01 -1.51 29.17
C PRO A 61 -6.93 -1.04 30.14
N GLY A 62 -6.63 -1.84 31.18
CA GLY A 62 -5.55 -1.60 32.14
C GLY A 62 -4.22 -2.27 31.80
N THR A 63 -4.15 -3.06 30.72
CA THR A 63 -2.99 -3.90 30.38
C THR A 63 -2.13 -3.25 29.30
N ASP A 64 -0.82 -3.25 29.50
CA ASP A 64 0.17 -3.02 28.46
C ASP A 64 0.56 -4.35 27.80
N LEU A 65 0.34 -4.49 26.51
CA LEU A 65 0.75 -5.64 25.73
C LEU A 65 1.97 -5.28 24.86
N VAL A 66 3.08 -6.00 25.05
CA VAL A 66 4.35 -5.69 24.38
C VAL A 66 4.92 -6.93 23.71
N PHE A 67 5.21 -6.83 22.43
CA PHE A 67 5.98 -7.81 21.65
C PHE A 67 7.36 -7.24 21.37
N GLU A 68 8.39 -7.86 21.93
CA GLU A 68 9.80 -7.48 21.77
C GLU A 68 10.50 -8.47 20.84
N GLY A 69 10.75 -8.04 19.61
CA GLY A 69 11.22 -8.93 18.55
C GLY A 69 12.71 -9.25 18.62
N ASN A 70 13.54 -8.34 19.13
CA ASN A 70 15.01 -8.52 19.22
C ASN A 70 15.67 -8.98 17.90
N GLY A 71 15.10 -8.57 16.75
CA GLY A 71 15.55 -8.99 15.43
C GLY A 71 15.04 -10.36 14.97
N ALA A 72 14.12 -10.98 15.69
CA ALA A 72 13.46 -12.22 15.26
C ALA A 72 12.77 -12.04 13.90
N ILE A 73 12.86 -13.06 13.06
CA ILE A 73 12.29 -13.11 11.72
C ILE A 73 11.04 -13.96 11.74
N LEU A 74 9.89 -13.32 11.54
CA LEU A 74 8.62 -14.01 11.31
C LEU A 74 8.43 -14.18 9.81
N THR A 75 8.60 -15.40 9.31
CA THR A 75 8.57 -15.71 7.89
C THR A 75 7.33 -16.50 7.50
N GLY A 76 6.72 -16.12 6.37
CA GLY A 76 5.60 -16.86 5.77
C GLY A 76 6.03 -17.71 4.57
N THR A 77 5.05 -18.28 3.89
CA THR A 77 5.24 -19.20 2.74
C THR A 77 4.87 -18.57 1.40
N ALA A 78 5.11 -17.27 1.24
CA ALA A 78 4.75 -16.58 0.00
C ALA A 78 5.44 -17.15 -1.25
N PRO A 79 4.74 -17.23 -2.40
CA PRO A 79 5.34 -17.62 -3.66
C PRO A 79 6.47 -16.65 -4.07
N THR A 80 7.43 -17.15 -4.82
CA THR A 80 8.48 -16.31 -5.40
C THR A 80 8.01 -15.76 -6.74
N ILE A 81 8.03 -14.43 -6.89
CA ILE A 81 7.65 -13.74 -8.13
C ILE A 81 8.88 -13.13 -8.79
N LYS A 82 9.16 -13.54 -10.03
CA LYS A 82 10.16 -12.91 -10.90
C LYS A 82 9.44 -12.10 -11.98
N ALA A 83 9.68 -10.80 -12.01
CA ALA A 83 9.09 -9.90 -12.99
C ALA A 83 10.12 -9.51 -14.06
N GLY A 84 9.74 -9.66 -15.33
CA GLY A 84 10.50 -9.15 -16.46
C GLY A 84 10.27 -7.64 -16.70
N PRO A 85 11.01 -7.05 -17.63
CA PRO A 85 10.84 -5.65 -18.01
C PRO A 85 9.51 -5.42 -18.72
N PHE A 86 8.99 -4.20 -18.63
CA PHE A 86 7.80 -3.79 -19.39
C PHE A 86 8.11 -3.56 -20.87
N SER A 87 7.18 -3.95 -21.73
CA SER A 87 7.21 -3.79 -23.19
C SER A 87 5.90 -3.17 -23.67
N ARG A 88 5.91 -2.55 -24.86
CA ARG A 88 4.69 -2.04 -25.50
C ARG A 88 3.84 -3.19 -26.03
N MET A 89 2.51 -3.11 -25.85
CA MET A 89 1.58 -4.12 -26.36
C MET A 89 1.34 -4.04 -27.86
N ASP A 90 1.32 -2.85 -28.41
CA ASP A 90 0.98 -2.55 -29.82
C ASP A 90 1.75 -3.34 -30.90
N ARG A 91 2.90 -3.89 -30.53
CA ARG A 91 3.78 -4.59 -31.47
C ARG A 91 3.94 -6.09 -31.21
N LEU A 92 3.44 -6.58 -30.10
CA LEU A 92 3.79 -7.92 -29.63
C LEU A 92 2.59 -8.76 -29.23
N VAL A 93 1.45 -8.15 -28.92
CA VAL A 93 0.24 -8.86 -28.48
C VAL A 93 -0.80 -8.85 -29.59
N GLU A 94 -1.23 -10.02 -29.99
CA GLU A 94 -2.26 -10.24 -31.02
C GLU A 94 -3.51 -10.84 -30.37
N VAL A 95 -4.69 -10.35 -30.75
CA VAL A 95 -5.96 -10.98 -30.40
C VAL A 95 -6.24 -12.11 -31.37
N VAL A 96 -6.27 -13.34 -30.87
CA VAL A 96 -6.50 -14.55 -31.68
C VAL A 96 -7.99 -14.79 -31.86
N ASP A 97 -8.77 -14.61 -30.79
CA ASP A 97 -10.22 -14.73 -30.82
C ASP A 97 -10.86 -13.67 -29.92
N LYS A 98 -11.64 -12.78 -30.55
CA LYS A 98 -12.33 -11.68 -29.87
C LYS A 98 -13.46 -12.16 -28.97
N THR A 99 -14.07 -13.28 -29.25
CA THR A 99 -15.23 -13.80 -28.52
C THR A 99 -14.82 -14.35 -27.16
N SER A 100 -13.78 -15.16 -27.13
CA SER A 100 -13.21 -15.72 -25.90
C SER A 100 -12.23 -14.76 -25.20
N GLY A 101 -11.74 -13.72 -25.88
CA GLY A 101 -10.67 -12.87 -25.39
C GLY A 101 -9.29 -13.53 -25.45
N LEU A 102 -9.15 -14.58 -26.24
CA LEU A 102 -7.88 -15.27 -26.42
C LEU A 102 -6.87 -14.39 -27.14
N CYS A 103 -5.73 -14.21 -26.52
CA CYS A 103 -4.61 -13.41 -27.02
C CYS A 103 -3.33 -14.24 -27.08
N ARG A 104 -2.39 -13.78 -27.90
CA ARG A 104 -1.03 -14.32 -27.91
C ARG A 104 0.00 -13.20 -27.91
N VAL A 105 1.14 -13.46 -27.31
CA VAL A 105 2.32 -12.59 -27.36
C VAL A 105 3.52 -13.37 -27.89
N ARG A 106 4.28 -12.74 -28.78
CA ARG A 106 5.53 -13.31 -29.30
C ARG A 106 6.71 -12.90 -28.44
N THR A 107 7.46 -13.86 -27.93
CA THR A 107 8.70 -13.60 -27.17
C THR A 107 9.93 -13.64 -28.08
N ARG A 108 10.99 -12.88 -27.66
CA ARG A 108 12.26 -12.90 -28.42
C ARG A 108 13.02 -14.21 -28.29
N LYS A 109 12.93 -14.85 -27.14
CA LYS A 109 13.59 -16.11 -26.81
C LYS A 109 12.56 -17.12 -26.30
N ARG A 110 12.88 -18.38 -26.42
CA ARG A 110 12.12 -19.42 -25.73
C ARG A 110 12.24 -19.22 -24.22
N LEU A 111 11.14 -19.39 -23.51
CA LEU A 111 11.08 -19.17 -22.07
C LEU A 111 11.17 -20.51 -21.37
N ASP A 112 12.35 -20.80 -20.87
CA ASP A 112 12.60 -22.00 -20.08
C ASP A 112 12.61 -21.64 -18.59
N GLY A 113 12.34 -22.60 -17.71
CA GLY A 113 12.41 -22.49 -16.25
C GLY A 113 11.12 -22.91 -15.54
N GLU A 114 11.27 -23.19 -14.26
CA GLU A 114 10.18 -23.63 -13.38
C GLU A 114 9.24 -22.50 -12.96
N GLY A 115 7.98 -22.85 -12.72
CA GLY A 115 6.91 -21.97 -12.25
C GLY A 115 5.96 -21.51 -13.35
N GLN A 116 4.74 -21.15 -12.94
CA GLN A 116 3.69 -20.69 -13.83
C GLN A 116 4.04 -19.31 -14.40
N LEU A 117 3.84 -19.16 -15.70
CA LEU A 117 3.97 -17.87 -16.38
C LEU A 117 2.65 -17.09 -16.34
N TYR A 118 2.77 -15.81 -16.12
CA TYR A 118 1.67 -14.86 -16.22
C TYR A 118 2.07 -13.71 -17.11
N ILE A 119 1.10 -13.13 -17.77
CA ILE A 119 1.23 -11.83 -18.41
C ILE A 119 0.58 -10.77 -17.53
N GLN A 120 1.31 -9.71 -17.25
CA GLN A 120 0.79 -8.56 -16.55
C GLN A 120 0.66 -7.39 -17.51
N ILE A 121 -0.53 -6.83 -17.60
CA ILE A 121 -0.84 -5.71 -18.49
C ILE A 121 -1.19 -4.51 -17.63
N THR A 122 -0.50 -3.40 -17.87
CA THR A 122 -0.71 -2.15 -17.17
C THR A 122 -1.17 -1.09 -18.15
N SER A 123 -2.28 -0.45 -17.84
CA SER A 123 -2.84 0.62 -18.65
C SER A 123 -3.51 1.65 -17.73
N TRP A 124 -3.22 2.93 -17.97
CA TRP A 124 -3.73 4.07 -17.23
C TRP A 124 -3.55 3.91 -15.71
N TYR A 125 -4.62 3.63 -14.96
CA TYR A 125 -4.59 3.42 -13.50
C TYR A 125 -4.86 1.96 -13.09
N ARG A 126 -4.85 1.02 -14.02
CA ARG A 126 -5.19 -0.39 -13.77
C ARG A 126 -4.10 -1.33 -14.24
N THR A 127 -3.94 -2.39 -13.50
CA THR A 127 -3.05 -3.51 -13.83
C THR A 127 -3.84 -4.81 -13.80
N PHE A 128 -3.66 -5.62 -14.83
CA PHE A 128 -4.31 -6.92 -15.00
C PHE A 128 -3.26 -8.00 -15.08
N THR A 129 -3.51 -9.13 -14.47
CA THR A 129 -2.61 -10.28 -14.52
C THR A 129 -3.41 -11.51 -14.98
N ALA A 130 -2.98 -12.15 -16.05
CA ALA A 130 -3.59 -13.35 -16.59
C ALA A 130 -2.57 -14.48 -16.66
N PRO A 131 -2.95 -15.73 -16.34
CA PRO A 131 -2.07 -16.88 -16.53
C PRO A 131 -1.82 -17.14 -18.02
N VAL A 132 -0.61 -17.55 -18.36
CA VAL A 132 -0.29 -18.12 -19.67
C VAL A 132 -0.82 -19.54 -19.68
N THR A 133 -1.77 -19.81 -20.57
CA THR A 133 -2.47 -21.09 -20.66
C THR A 133 -1.76 -22.08 -21.60
N GLU A 134 -1.02 -21.57 -22.58
CA GLU A 134 -0.35 -22.40 -23.57
C GLU A 134 0.92 -21.71 -24.09
N ILE A 135 1.95 -22.52 -24.39
CA ILE A 135 3.20 -22.07 -25.02
C ILE A 135 3.42 -22.86 -26.31
N LYS A 136 3.40 -22.18 -27.46
CA LYS A 136 3.69 -22.76 -28.78
C LYS A 136 4.93 -22.09 -29.40
N GLY A 137 6.09 -22.72 -29.26
CA GLY A 137 7.36 -22.17 -29.74
C GLY A 137 7.72 -20.86 -29.03
N ARG A 138 7.58 -19.73 -29.74
CA ARG A 138 7.81 -18.38 -29.17
C ARG A 138 6.51 -17.65 -28.83
N TYR A 139 5.36 -18.29 -28.96
CA TYR A 139 4.07 -17.67 -28.65
C TYR A 139 3.54 -18.16 -27.32
N LEU A 140 3.13 -17.20 -26.48
CA LEU A 140 2.44 -17.41 -25.22
C LEU A 140 0.97 -17.05 -25.42
N TYR A 141 0.07 -17.95 -25.06
CA TYR A 141 -1.37 -17.76 -25.13
C TYR A 141 -1.94 -17.47 -23.76
N PHE A 142 -2.89 -16.56 -23.68
CA PHE A 142 -3.55 -16.14 -22.45
C PHE A 142 -4.92 -15.57 -22.78
N THR A 143 -5.83 -15.56 -21.79
CA THR A 143 -7.20 -15.04 -21.96
C THR A 143 -7.39 -13.76 -21.15
N LEU A 144 -7.99 -12.76 -21.81
CA LEU A 144 -8.29 -11.45 -21.24
C LEU A 144 -9.78 -11.28 -20.88
N GLU A 145 -10.47 -12.31 -20.43
CA GLU A 145 -11.90 -12.24 -20.09
C GLU A 145 -12.24 -11.11 -19.10
N GLY A 146 -11.36 -10.86 -18.15
CA GLY A 146 -11.48 -9.75 -17.22
C GLY A 146 -11.44 -8.36 -17.85
N LEU A 147 -10.83 -8.22 -19.03
CA LEU A 147 -10.71 -6.93 -19.73
C LEU A 147 -12.01 -6.44 -20.34
N LYS A 148 -12.93 -7.32 -20.73
CA LYS A 148 -14.27 -6.94 -21.20
C LYS A 148 -15.06 -6.16 -20.15
N LYS A 149 -14.87 -6.47 -18.86
CA LYS A 149 -15.55 -5.80 -17.75
C LYS A 149 -14.87 -4.49 -17.31
N THR A 150 -13.68 -4.21 -17.81
CA THR A 150 -12.81 -3.15 -17.28
C THR A 150 -12.63 -1.96 -18.21
N GLY A 151 -13.34 -1.93 -19.34
CA GLY A 151 -13.32 -0.79 -20.27
C GLY A 151 -12.04 -0.64 -21.10
N LEU A 152 -11.14 -1.63 -21.11
CA LEU A 152 -10.11 -1.71 -22.13
C LEU A 152 -10.78 -1.99 -23.49
N ALA A 153 -10.94 -0.93 -24.28
CA ALA A 153 -11.51 -1.05 -25.60
C ALA A 153 -10.50 -1.65 -26.57
N TYR A 154 -10.92 -2.70 -27.27
CA TYR A 154 -10.25 -3.11 -28.52
C TYR A 154 -10.68 -2.14 -29.61
N ASN A 155 -9.74 -1.59 -30.34
CA ASN A 155 -10.12 -0.96 -31.59
C ASN A 155 -10.50 -2.04 -32.62
N VAL A 156 -11.07 -1.60 -33.75
CA VAL A 156 -11.48 -2.51 -34.84
C VAL A 156 -10.33 -3.34 -35.43
N ASN A 157 -9.08 -2.95 -35.20
CA ASN A 157 -7.86 -3.64 -35.63
C ASN A 157 -7.30 -4.61 -34.58
N GLY A 158 -7.93 -4.72 -33.42
CA GLY A 158 -7.46 -5.59 -32.33
C GLY A 158 -6.41 -4.96 -31.40
N ASP A 159 -6.15 -3.66 -31.54
CA ASP A 159 -5.22 -2.97 -30.65
C ASP A 159 -5.89 -2.57 -29.34
N PHE A 160 -5.14 -2.73 -28.25
CA PHE A 160 -5.59 -2.30 -26.94
C PHE A 160 -5.32 -0.81 -26.77
N THR A 161 -6.36 -0.03 -26.62
CA THR A 161 -6.24 1.39 -26.30
C THR A 161 -7.05 1.71 -25.07
N TYR A 162 -6.49 2.56 -24.21
CA TYR A 162 -7.23 3.23 -23.16
C TYR A 162 -6.98 4.73 -23.32
N GLY A 163 -7.98 5.45 -23.78
CA GLY A 163 -7.81 6.84 -24.16
C GLY A 163 -6.74 6.99 -25.26
N LYS A 164 -5.78 7.90 -25.06
CA LYS A 164 -4.66 8.15 -25.98
C LYS A 164 -3.39 7.32 -25.68
N GLN A 165 -3.47 6.40 -24.73
CA GLN A 165 -2.28 5.70 -24.23
C GLN A 165 -2.27 4.23 -24.60
N LEU A 166 -1.08 3.75 -24.95
CA LEU A 166 -0.86 2.36 -25.28
C LEU A 166 -0.52 1.56 -24.02
N PRO A 167 -1.28 0.50 -23.71
CA PRO A 167 -0.96 -0.40 -22.63
C PRO A 167 0.45 -0.97 -22.74
N ARG A 168 1.04 -1.28 -21.60
CA ARG A 168 2.32 -2.00 -21.52
C ARG A 168 2.12 -3.34 -20.87
N PHE A 169 2.99 -4.29 -21.17
CA PHE A 169 2.97 -5.60 -20.56
C PHE A 169 4.36 -6.03 -20.11
N ARG A 170 4.39 -6.94 -19.17
CA ARG A 170 5.56 -7.73 -18.80
C ARG A 170 5.18 -9.17 -18.50
N LEU A 171 6.16 -10.03 -18.50
CA LEU A 171 6.01 -11.41 -18.07
C LEU A 171 6.37 -11.53 -16.59
N LEU A 172 5.54 -12.26 -15.86
CA LEU A 172 5.79 -12.67 -14.50
C LEU A 172 5.96 -14.18 -14.49
N ARG A 173 6.96 -14.66 -13.76
CA ARG A 173 7.08 -16.07 -13.43
C ARG A 173 6.83 -16.22 -11.94
N ILE A 174 5.82 -16.98 -11.60
CA ILE A 174 5.44 -17.28 -10.23
C ILE A 174 5.78 -18.73 -9.95
N ARG A 175 6.63 -18.94 -8.96
CA ARG A 175 6.92 -20.25 -8.41
C ARG A 175 6.08 -20.38 -7.13
N GLU A 176 5.08 -21.23 -7.18
CA GLU A 176 4.18 -21.43 -6.04
C GLU A 176 4.95 -21.93 -4.81
N ALA A 177 4.47 -21.51 -3.64
CA ALA A 177 4.96 -22.06 -2.39
C ALA A 177 4.39 -23.46 -2.21
N SER A 178 5.20 -24.37 -1.70
CA SER A 178 4.71 -25.67 -1.24
C SER A 178 4.15 -25.51 0.16
N GLY A 179 2.84 -25.63 0.33
CA GLY A 179 2.17 -25.61 1.63
C GLY A 179 1.08 -24.55 1.78
N ASP A 180 0.54 -24.42 2.99
CA ASP A 180 -0.49 -23.47 3.33
C ASP A 180 -0.02 -22.01 3.20
N VAL A 181 -0.89 -21.18 2.68
CA VAL A 181 -0.61 -19.78 2.41
C VAL A 181 -0.79 -18.95 3.69
N SER A 182 0.25 -18.25 4.12
CA SER A 182 0.25 -17.43 5.33
C SER A 182 -0.01 -15.97 4.98
N THR A 183 -1.16 -15.41 5.35
CA THR A 183 -1.54 -14.02 4.99
C THR A 183 -1.39 -13.03 6.14
N VAL A 184 -1.82 -13.38 7.35
CA VAL A 184 -1.86 -12.50 8.53
C VAL A 184 -1.01 -13.08 9.66
N VAL A 185 -0.08 -12.28 10.18
CA VAL A 185 0.72 -12.69 11.36
C VAL A 185 0.17 -12.13 12.65
N PHE A 186 -0.29 -10.86 12.66
CA PHE A 186 -0.90 -10.22 13.82
C PHE A 186 -2.30 -9.71 13.48
N HIS A 187 -3.30 -10.21 14.17
CA HIS A 187 -4.68 -9.80 13.99
C HIS A 187 -5.30 -9.39 15.32
N PHE A 188 -5.62 -8.11 15.45
CA PHE A 188 -6.28 -7.55 16.61
C PHE A 188 -7.66 -7.03 16.19
N THR A 189 -8.72 -7.61 16.75
CA THR A 189 -10.10 -7.24 16.41
C THR A 189 -10.94 -7.05 17.66
N GLY A 190 -11.51 -5.86 17.82
CA GLY A 190 -12.38 -5.53 18.96
C GLY A 190 -11.66 -5.62 20.31
N CYS A 191 -10.35 -5.38 20.33
CA CYS A 191 -9.55 -5.45 21.54
C CYS A 191 -9.43 -4.07 22.20
N SER A 192 -9.32 -4.07 23.53
CA SER A 192 -9.09 -2.90 24.35
C SER A 192 -7.84 -3.11 25.22
N PHE A 193 -6.83 -2.24 25.03
CA PHE A 193 -5.58 -2.25 25.80
C PHE A 193 -5.19 -0.84 26.23
N ARG A 194 -4.52 -0.69 27.39
CA ARG A 194 -3.89 0.57 27.77
C ARG A 194 -2.84 0.96 26.74
N SER A 195 -1.96 0.01 26.37
CA SER A 195 -1.05 0.18 25.25
C SER A 195 -0.78 -1.15 24.55
N LEU A 196 -0.47 -1.06 23.24
CA LEU A 196 0.04 -2.16 22.43
C LEU A 196 1.37 -1.73 21.79
N THR A 197 2.41 -2.53 21.92
CA THR A 197 3.70 -2.27 21.25
C THR A 197 4.18 -3.51 20.51
N LEU A 198 4.52 -3.32 19.24
CA LEU A 198 5.25 -4.30 18.42
C LEU A 198 6.62 -3.66 18.09
N SER A 199 7.72 -4.28 18.49
CA SER A 199 9.03 -3.68 18.31
C SER A 199 10.10 -4.65 17.81
N ASN A 200 10.99 -4.13 16.93
CA ASN A 200 12.21 -4.82 16.49
C ASN A 200 11.97 -6.22 15.91
N LEU A 201 10.87 -6.41 15.18
CA LEU A 201 10.52 -7.63 14.44
C LEU A 201 10.88 -7.48 12.97
N VAL A 202 11.29 -8.56 12.35
CA VAL A 202 11.32 -8.69 10.89
C VAL A 202 10.16 -9.55 10.46
N VAL A 203 9.26 -9.02 9.62
CA VAL A 203 8.15 -9.79 9.03
C VAL A 203 8.37 -9.90 7.53
N GLU A 204 8.39 -11.13 7.03
CA GLU A 204 8.68 -11.35 5.63
C GLU A 204 7.84 -12.45 4.99
N ARG A 205 7.73 -12.39 3.64
CA ARG A 205 7.19 -13.46 2.82
C ARG A 205 5.78 -13.89 3.20
N ASN A 206 4.92 -12.96 3.64
CA ASN A 206 3.52 -13.30 3.74
C ASN A 206 2.90 -13.40 2.33
N ALA A 207 1.99 -14.30 2.15
CA ALA A 207 1.28 -14.43 0.89
C ALA A 207 0.12 -13.41 0.82
N GLY A 208 -0.22 -12.99 -0.40
CA GLY A 208 -1.35 -12.12 -0.65
C GLY A 208 -2.50 -12.88 -1.30
N GLY A 209 -3.68 -12.82 -0.72
CA GLY A 209 -4.90 -13.11 -1.45
C GLY A 209 -5.18 -12.04 -2.51
N ARG A 210 -6.03 -12.34 -3.49
CA ARG A 210 -6.43 -11.41 -4.55
C ARG A 210 -7.57 -10.45 -4.12
N SER A 211 -7.95 -10.45 -2.85
CA SER A 211 -9.08 -9.65 -2.36
C SER A 211 -8.66 -8.19 -2.20
N GLU A 212 -9.33 -7.29 -2.89
CA GLU A 212 -9.21 -5.83 -2.66
C GLU A 212 -9.70 -5.43 -1.26
N TYR A 213 -10.43 -6.30 -0.58
CA TYR A 213 -11.04 -6.06 0.72
C TYR A 213 -10.24 -6.69 1.86
N ALA A 214 -9.37 -5.89 2.44
CA ALA A 214 -9.04 -5.78 3.87
C ALA A 214 -8.70 -7.03 4.71
N LYS A 215 -8.76 -8.26 4.24
CA LYS A 215 -8.36 -9.43 5.04
C LYS A 215 -6.89 -9.79 4.88
N ASP A 216 -6.29 -9.42 3.74
CA ASP A 216 -4.96 -9.84 3.37
C ASP A 216 -3.92 -8.78 3.72
N CYS A 217 -3.44 -8.77 4.94
CA CYS A 217 -2.37 -7.91 5.42
C CYS A 217 -1.53 -8.61 6.49
N ALA A 218 -0.26 -8.23 6.61
CA ALA A 218 0.60 -8.85 7.63
C ALA A 218 0.15 -8.49 9.05
N ILE A 219 -0.23 -7.23 9.29
CA ILE A 219 -0.73 -6.74 10.57
C ILE A 219 -2.08 -6.05 10.38
N ARG A 220 -3.07 -6.44 11.19
CA ARG A 220 -4.41 -5.89 11.14
C ARG A 220 -4.86 -5.37 12.49
N PHE A 221 -5.29 -4.10 12.51
CA PHE A 221 -5.99 -3.47 13.61
C PHE A 221 -7.42 -3.14 13.16
N TYR A 222 -8.43 -3.80 13.73
CA TYR A 222 -9.82 -3.64 13.35
C TYR A 222 -10.73 -3.42 14.55
N ARG A 223 -11.39 -2.26 14.63
CA ARG A 223 -12.32 -1.89 15.71
C ARG A 223 -11.71 -2.04 17.10
N ASN A 224 -10.48 -1.55 17.28
CA ASN A 224 -9.82 -1.63 18.58
C ASN A 224 -9.90 -0.30 19.34
N SER A 225 -9.87 -0.39 20.67
CA SER A 225 -9.77 0.75 21.58
C SER A 225 -8.42 0.70 22.31
N PHE A 226 -7.42 1.35 21.74
CA PHE A 226 -6.10 1.45 22.36
C PHE A 226 -5.92 2.84 22.96
N GLY A 227 -5.40 2.91 24.18
CA GLY A 227 -4.87 4.17 24.71
C GLY A 227 -3.73 4.66 23.81
N ARG A 228 -2.85 3.73 23.39
CA ARG A 228 -1.84 3.94 22.35
C ARG A 228 -1.42 2.60 21.73
N ALA A 229 -1.33 2.53 20.41
CA ALA A 229 -0.66 1.42 19.72
C ALA A 229 0.61 1.91 19.04
N LYS A 230 1.69 1.13 19.09
CA LYS A 230 2.97 1.48 18.49
C LYS A 230 3.59 0.29 17.74
N VAL A 231 4.02 0.53 16.51
CA VAL A 231 4.87 -0.38 15.74
C VAL A 231 6.19 0.33 15.50
N GLN A 232 7.27 -0.15 16.12
CA GLN A 232 8.55 0.57 16.11
C GLN A 232 9.74 -0.31 15.74
N GLY A 233 10.65 0.22 14.90
CA GLY A 233 11.90 -0.44 14.55
C GLY A 233 11.71 -1.77 13.83
N CYS A 234 10.53 -2.02 13.26
CA CYS A 234 10.21 -3.24 12.55
C CYS A 234 10.63 -3.16 11.08
N THR A 235 10.99 -4.31 10.51
CA THR A 235 11.27 -4.44 9.08
C THR A 235 10.23 -5.33 8.43
N PHE A 236 9.60 -4.84 7.37
CA PHE A 236 8.65 -5.56 6.53
C PHE A 236 9.26 -5.72 5.15
N ARG A 237 9.52 -6.95 4.71
CA ARG A 237 10.16 -7.19 3.42
C ARG A 237 9.52 -8.32 2.63
N SER A 238 9.47 -8.16 1.31
CA SER A 238 8.92 -9.18 0.40
C SER A 238 7.48 -9.59 0.76
N ILE A 239 6.69 -8.64 1.28
CA ILE A 239 5.29 -8.83 1.61
C ILE A 239 4.46 -8.77 0.33
N GLN A 240 3.61 -9.77 0.08
CA GLN A 240 2.78 -9.84 -1.12
C GLN A 240 1.38 -9.26 -0.94
N SER A 241 0.91 -9.21 0.31
CA SER A 241 -0.32 -8.53 0.70
C SER A 241 -0.08 -7.06 1.03
N HIS A 242 -1.07 -6.40 1.60
CA HIS A 242 -0.83 -5.16 2.34
C HIS A 242 0.00 -5.44 3.60
N VAL A 243 0.78 -4.46 4.06
CA VAL A 243 1.58 -4.68 5.27
C VAL A 243 0.77 -4.39 6.53
N LEU A 244 0.29 -3.16 6.71
CA LEU A 244 -0.53 -2.77 7.86
C LEU A 244 -1.88 -2.24 7.43
N HIS A 245 -2.96 -2.73 8.07
CA HIS A 245 -4.30 -2.18 7.98
C HIS A 245 -4.78 -1.68 9.33
N ILE A 246 -5.23 -0.43 9.38
CA ILE A 246 -5.79 0.26 10.53
C ILE A 246 -7.20 0.71 10.17
N ILE A 247 -8.22 0.11 10.77
CA ILE A 247 -9.62 0.32 10.41
C ILE A 247 -10.44 0.50 11.69
N TYR A 248 -11.17 1.61 11.83
CA TYR A 248 -11.90 1.95 13.06
C TYR A 248 -11.04 1.81 14.32
N THR A 249 -9.78 2.22 14.24
CA THR A 249 -8.82 2.10 15.33
C THR A 249 -8.02 3.39 15.43
N ASP A 250 -8.01 3.99 16.61
CA ASP A 250 -7.35 5.26 16.87
C ASP A 250 -5.98 5.08 17.55
N ASN A 251 -5.21 6.18 17.59
CA ASN A 251 -3.96 6.30 18.35
C ASN A 251 -2.89 5.28 17.94
N VAL A 252 -2.71 5.06 16.64
CA VAL A 252 -1.72 4.11 16.12
C VAL A 252 -0.51 4.88 15.57
N GLU A 253 0.67 4.61 16.11
CA GLU A 253 1.94 5.16 15.63
C GLU A 253 2.80 4.08 14.99
N ILE A 254 3.30 4.36 13.79
CA ILE A 254 4.29 3.56 13.08
C ILE A 254 5.57 4.39 13.01
N ARG A 255 6.66 3.91 13.63
CA ARG A 255 7.86 4.72 13.81
C ARG A 255 9.13 3.92 13.50
N GLU A 256 10.09 4.57 12.81
CA GLU A 256 11.41 3.98 12.58
C GLU A 256 11.34 2.60 11.90
N CYS A 257 10.30 2.35 11.12
CA CYS A 257 10.09 1.08 10.44
C CYS A 257 10.65 1.13 9.01
N ARG A 258 11.04 -0.05 8.50
CA ARG A 258 11.49 -0.23 7.12
C ARG A 258 10.53 -1.12 6.35
N PHE A 259 10.06 -0.63 5.21
CA PHE A 259 9.21 -1.35 4.26
C PHE A 259 9.99 -1.53 2.96
N GLU A 260 10.23 -2.77 2.56
CA GLU A 260 11.11 -3.05 1.43
C GLU A 260 10.58 -4.18 0.55
N ASP A 261 10.61 -3.95 -0.78
CA ASP A 261 10.18 -4.95 -1.76
C ASP A 261 8.75 -5.47 -1.57
N CYS A 262 7.87 -4.67 -0.95
CA CYS A 262 6.48 -5.04 -0.75
C CYS A 262 5.67 -4.80 -2.02
N GLN A 263 4.70 -5.69 -2.28
CA GLN A 263 3.99 -5.69 -3.55
C GLN A 263 2.77 -4.78 -3.57
N ARG A 264 2.23 -4.45 -2.39
CA ARG A 264 1.03 -3.64 -2.22
C ARG A 264 1.26 -2.50 -1.22
N ILE A 265 0.18 -1.99 -0.65
CA ILE A 265 0.20 -0.86 0.29
C ILE A 265 1.03 -1.20 1.53
N GLY A 266 1.95 -0.32 1.88
CA GLY A 266 2.73 -0.46 3.11
C GLY A 266 1.88 -0.22 4.35
N LEU A 267 1.18 0.92 4.40
CA LEU A 267 0.24 1.24 5.47
C LEU A 267 -1.06 1.79 4.89
N ARG A 268 -2.18 1.28 5.37
CA ARG A 268 -3.51 1.78 5.06
C ARG A 268 -4.26 2.07 6.36
N SER A 269 -4.59 3.35 6.58
CA SER A 269 -5.42 3.82 7.68
C SER A 269 -6.66 4.49 7.13
N PHE A 270 -7.86 4.00 7.46
CA PHE A 270 -9.11 4.52 6.90
C PHE A 270 -10.33 4.20 7.77
N ASN A 271 -11.52 4.65 7.34
CA ASN A 271 -12.81 4.42 7.99
C ASN A 271 -12.80 4.86 9.46
N TYR A 272 -12.94 6.16 9.70
CA TYR A 272 -13.01 6.76 11.04
C TYR A 272 -11.81 6.48 11.96
N SER A 273 -10.69 6.00 11.45
CA SER A 273 -9.47 5.95 12.25
C SER A 273 -8.94 7.36 12.49
N ALA A 274 -8.60 7.68 13.71
CA ALA A 274 -8.07 8.99 14.10
C ALA A 274 -6.67 8.88 14.71
N ARG A 275 -5.90 9.96 14.58
CA ARG A 275 -4.57 10.06 15.19
C ARG A 275 -3.62 8.94 14.77
N THR A 276 -3.64 8.60 13.47
CA THR A 276 -2.63 7.70 12.89
C THR A 276 -1.37 8.48 12.56
N GLY A 277 -0.24 8.05 13.11
CA GLY A 277 1.08 8.65 12.87
C GLY A 277 2.03 7.72 12.13
N VAL A 278 2.76 8.26 11.13
CA VAL A 278 3.82 7.56 10.40
C VAL A 278 5.07 8.43 10.46
N PHE A 279 6.07 7.99 11.22
CA PHE A 279 7.22 8.81 11.56
C PHE A 279 8.54 8.12 11.28
N ASP A 280 9.46 8.82 10.63
CA ASP A 280 10.85 8.41 10.49
C ASP A 280 11.01 7.02 9.86
N CYS A 281 10.07 6.62 9.01
CA CYS A 281 10.03 5.35 8.31
C CYS A 281 10.72 5.43 6.94
N ILE A 282 11.18 4.28 6.45
CA ILE A 282 11.79 4.15 5.13
C ILE A 282 10.97 3.18 4.28
N PHE A 283 10.51 3.64 3.13
CA PHE A 283 9.77 2.85 2.14
C PHE A 283 10.62 2.72 0.88
N VAL A 284 11.01 1.50 0.51
CA VAL A 284 11.89 1.24 -0.63
C VAL A 284 11.30 0.19 -1.54
N ARG A 285 11.23 0.48 -2.84
CA ARG A 285 10.74 -0.45 -3.88
C ARG A 285 9.36 -1.04 -3.56
N MET A 286 8.43 -0.14 -3.21
CA MET A 286 7.04 -0.49 -2.93
C MET A 286 6.21 -0.61 -4.22
N ASP A 287 5.04 -1.26 -4.14
CA ASP A 287 4.12 -1.52 -5.27
C ASP A 287 4.82 -2.19 -6.46
N ARG A 288 5.59 -3.23 -6.19
CA ARG A 288 6.34 -3.97 -7.22
C ARG A 288 5.44 -4.58 -8.30
N MET A 289 4.20 -4.88 -7.95
CA MET A 289 3.21 -5.41 -8.90
C MET A 289 2.52 -4.33 -9.72
N ARG A 290 2.74 -3.05 -9.43
CA ARG A 290 2.10 -1.92 -10.15
C ARG A 290 0.57 -1.99 -10.10
N GLU A 291 0.03 -2.33 -8.94
CA GLU A 291 -1.41 -2.49 -8.73
C GLU A 291 -2.09 -1.21 -8.21
N ASN A 292 -1.50 -0.05 -8.46
CA ASN A 292 -1.98 1.24 -8.00
C ASN A 292 -1.98 1.35 -6.45
N SER A 293 -0.96 0.82 -5.83
CA SER A 293 -0.83 0.76 -4.37
C SER A 293 0.14 1.84 -3.86
N PRO A 294 -0.32 2.80 -3.05
CA PRO A 294 0.58 3.77 -2.41
C PRO A 294 1.44 3.10 -1.32
N CYS A 295 2.55 3.73 -0.96
CA CYS A 295 3.30 3.27 0.22
C CYS A 295 2.51 3.51 1.50
N VAL A 296 1.93 4.71 1.64
CA VAL A 296 1.07 5.10 2.76
C VAL A 296 -0.25 5.61 2.21
N GLN A 297 -1.36 5.09 2.72
CA GLN A 297 -2.71 5.60 2.45
C GLN A 297 -3.36 6.01 3.77
N CYS A 298 -3.75 7.28 3.88
CA CYS A 298 -4.45 7.81 5.04
C CYS A 298 -5.78 8.41 4.66
N GLN A 299 -6.79 8.08 5.43
CA GLN A 299 -8.11 8.70 5.49
C GLN A 299 -8.57 8.65 6.95
N GLY A 300 -9.19 9.70 7.44
CA GLY A 300 -9.60 9.86 8.82
C GLY A 300 -9.11 11.19 9.37
N THR A 301 -9.15 11.36 10.68
CA THR A 301 -8.85 12.66 11.31
C THR A 301 -7.50 12.66 12.03
N ASP A 302 -6.83 13.81 12.00
CA ASP A 302 -5.60 14.08 12.75
C ASP A 302 -4.44 13.12 12.41
N TYR A 303 -4.39 12.60 11.17
CA TYR A 303 -3.24 11.81 10.77
C TYR A 303 -2.00 12.69 10.57
N ARG A 304 -0.82 12.10 10.80
CA ARG A 304 0.46 12.76 10.56
C ARG A 304 1.45 11.83 9.88
N VAL A 305 1.96 12.27 8.72
CA VAL A 305 2.99 11.55 7.97
C VAL A 305 4.22 12.46 7.91
N SER A 306 5.25 12.16 8.71
CA SER A 306 6.35 13.10 8.95
C SER A 306 7.71 12.42 9.05
N GLY A 307 8.74 13.02 8.44
CA GLY A 307 10.12 12.56 8.54
C GLY A 307 10.43 11.28 7.77
N ASN A 308 9.56 10.84 6.87
CA ASN A 308 9.72 9.59 6.17
C ASN A 308 10.53 9.76 4.88
N ARG A 309 11.17 8.66 4.45
CA ARG A 309 11.84 8.57 3.16
C ARG A 309 11.15 7.54 2.26
N PHE A 310 10.76 7.97 1.06
CA PHE A 310 10.11 7.13 0.04
C PHE A 310 11.00 7.05 -1.19
N VAL A 311 11.44 5.83 -1.52
CA VAL A 311 12.40 5.58 -2.60
C VAL A 311 11.87 4.50 -3.53
N ASP A 312 11.85 4.76 -4.84
CA ASP A 312 11.54 3.73 -5.86
C ASP A 312 10.17 3.05 -5.67
N TYR A 313 9.13 3.84 -5.54
CA TYR A 313 7.76 3.34 -5.38
C TYR A 313 7.01 3.24 -6.74
N GLY A 314 5.99 2.39 -6.79
CA GLY A 314 5.32 2.04 -8.06
C GLY A 314 4.24 3.00 -8.52
N ASN A 315 3.51 3.62 -7.60
CA ASN A 315 2.39 4.52 -7.91
C ASN A 315 2.52 5.86 -7.17
N CYS A 316 2.07 5.93 -5.95
CA CYS A 316 2.20 7.10 -5.09
C CYS A 316 3.05 6.76 -3.87
N ALA A 317 3.82 7.71 -3.37
CA ALA A 317 4.42 7.55 -2.05
C ALA A 317 3.33 7.69 -0.97
N ILE A 318 2.56 8.76 -1.03
CA ILE A 318 1.50 9.06 -0.07
C ILE A 318 0.21 9.32 -0.84
N ARG A 319 -0.87 8.59 -0.47
CA ARG A 319 -2.24 8.86 -0.94
C ARG A 319 -3.10 9.26 0.24
N LEU A 320 -3.84 10.36 0.07
CA LEU A 320 -4.76 10.88 1.06
C LEU A 320 -6.19 10.74 0.52
N GLY A 321 -6.99 9.94 1.23
CA GLY A 321 -8.30 9.50 0.78
C GLY A 321 -8.31 8.15 0.07
N VAL A 322 -9.50 7.63 -0.19
CA VAL A 322 -9.71 6.34 -0.87
C VAL A 322 -10.34 6.56 -2.24
N HIS A 323 -11.48 7.20 -2.26
CA HIS A 323 -12.20 7.59 -3.45
C HIS A 323 -13.14 8.75 -3.10
N PHE A 324 -13.26 9.75 -3.96
CA PHE A 324 -14.00 10.98 -3.63
C PHE A 324 -15.49 10.75 -3.27
N THR A 325 -16.13 9.72 -3.82
CA THR A 325 -17.54 9.40 -3.53
C THR A 325 -17.72 8.69 -2.19
N GLU A 326 -16.75 7.89 -1.78
CA GLU A 326 -16.75 7.17 -0.50
C GLU A 326 -16.26 8.08 0.63
N ASP A 327 -15.33 8.99 0.33
CA ASP A 327 -14.70 9.89 1.31
C ASP A 327 -15.66 10.98 1.80
N MET A 328 -16.75 11.24 1.11
CA MET A 328 -17.71 12.28 1.53
C MET A 328 -18.42 11.96 2.83
N GLU A 329 -18.49 10.70 3.19
CA GLU A 329 -19.07 10.24 4.46
C GLU A 329 -18.04 10.28 5.60
N TYR A 330 -16.75 10.43 5.29
CA TYR A 330 -15.66 10.31 6.26
C TYR A 330 -14.84 11.58 6.33
N PRO A 331 -14.90 12.34 7.43
CA PRO A 331 -14.06 13.52 7.58
C PRO A 331 -12.58 13.14 7.51
N SER A 332 -11.82 13.98 6.82
CA SER A 332 -10.37 13.77 6.67
C SER A 332 -9.61 15.02 7.07
N SER A 333 -8.63 14.87 7.95
CA SER A 333 -7.73 15.95 8.34
C SER A 333 -6.35 15.44 8.69
N GLY A 334 -5.31 16.24 8.44
CA GLY A 334 -3.98 15.81 8.81
C GLY A 334 -2.85 16.70 8.32
N ILE A 335 -1.64 16.24 8.58
CA ILE A 335 -0.39 16.92 8.22
C ILE A 335 0.54 15.92 7.51
N VAL A 336 1.07 16.33 6.36
CA VAL A 336 2.13 15.62 5.63
C VAL A 336 3.33 16.54 5.52
N GLU A 337 4.40 16.24 6.25
CA GLU A 337 5.51 17.17 6.37
C GLU A 337 6.88 16.49 6.50
N ASN A 338 7.93 17.24 6.11
CA ASN A 338 9.32 16.84 6.29
C ASN A 338 9.66 15.47 5.67
N ASN A 339 8.94 15.04 4.63
CA ASN A 339 9.22 13.78 3.95
C ASN A 339 10.14 14.02 2.75
N GLU A 340 11.03 13.05 2.48
CA GLU A 340 11.83 12.99 1.27
C GLU A 340 11.25 11.93 0.33
N ILE A 341 10.94 12.32 -0.92
CA ILE A 341 10.24 11.46 -1.88
C ILE A 341 10.95 11.53 -3.23
N TYR A 342 11.53 10.43 -3.68
CA TYR A 342 12.29 10.42 -4.95
C TYR A 342 12.40 9.05 -5.59
N GLN A 343 13.02 9.03 -6.77
CA GLN A 343 13.38 7.81 -7.50
C GLN A 343 14.83 7.84 -7.93
N THR A 344 15.49 6.68 -7.82
CA THR A 344 16.85 6.52 -8.26
C THR A 344 16.95 6.48 -9.79
N PRO A 345 18.10 6.89 -10.39
CA PRO A 345 18.33 6.78 -11.82
C PRO A 345 18.18 5.33 -12.33
N GLU A 346 18.63 4.35 -11.55
CA GLU A 346 18.53 2.93 -11.87
C GLU A 346 17.08 2.49 -11.98
N TYR A 347 16.25 2.91 -11.05
CA TYR A 347 14.81 2.60 -11.07
C TYR A 347 14.13 3.26 -12.26
N ASN A 348 14.42 4.51 -12.53
CA ASN A 348 13.89 5.26 -13.67
C ASN A 348 14.24 4.63 -15.02
N SER A 349 15.44 4.05 -15.14
CA SER A 349 15.89 3.38 -16.37
C SER A 349 15.28 1.99 -16.55
N ALA A 350 15.18 1.21 -15.48
CA ALA A 350 14.75 -0.19 -15.52
C ALA A 350 13.22 -0.36 -15.49
N ALA A 351 12.55 0.46 -14.70
CA ALA A 351 11.11 0.38 -14.52
C ALA A 351 10.57 1.79 -14.25
N PRO A 352 10.49 2.64 -15.29
CA PRO A 352 10.04 4.01 -15.10
C PRO A 352 8.72 4.01 -14.34
N MET A 353 8.67 4.85 -13.34
CA MET A 353 7.48 5.10 -12.56
C MET A 353 6.31 5.49 -13.46
N ASN A 354 5.14 5.38 -12.94
CA ASN A 354 3.95 5.91 -13.61
C ASN A 354 3.73 5.36 -15.01
N LEU A 355 3.82 4.04 -15.11
CA LEU A 355 3.10 3.35 -16.17
C LEU A 355 1.58 3.49 -15.96
N LEU A 356 1.19 3.94 -14.78
CA LEU A 356 -0.16 4.32 -14.39
C LEU A 356 -0.28 5.84 -14.46
N MET A 357 -1.41 6.34 -14.91
CA MET A 357 -1.83 7.76 -14.83
C MET A 357 -2.52 8.05 -13.50
N ASP A 358 -2.92 9.31 -13.32
CA ASP A 358 -3.56 9.81 -12.11
C ASP A 358 -2.72 9.51 -10.87
N THR A 359 -1.46 9.88 -10.94
CA THR A 359 -0.50 9.66 -9.87
C THR A 359 0.24 10.94 -9.52
N GLY A 360 0.73 10.98 -8.30
CA GLY A 360 1.63 11.99 -7.81
C GLY A 360 2.48 11.41 -6.69
N ALA A 361 3.61 12.01 -6.38
CA ALA A 361 4.38 11.60 -5.22
C ALA A 361 3.52 11.71 -3.95
N ILE A 362 2.82 12.83 -3.79
CA ILE A 362 1.71 12.98 -2.85
C ILE A 362 0.44 13.17 -3.68
N TYR A 363 -0.52 12.28 -3.50
CA TYR A 363 -1.81 12.29 -4.20
C TYR A 363 -2.95 12.49 -3.20
N VAL A 364 -3.76 13.51 -3.46
CA VAL A 364 -4.92 13.86 -2.63
C VAL A 364 -6.18 13.65 -3.46
N CYS A 365 -7.10 12.86 -2.95
CA CYS A 365 -8.39 12.57 -3.59
C CYS A 365 -9.45 12.45 -2.50
N THR A 366 -9.73 13.54 -1.78
CA THR A 366 -10.68 13.53 -0.65
C THR A 366 -11.14 14.94 -0.29
N GLN A 367 -12.31 15.03 0.30
CA GLN A 367 -12.79 16.26 0.92
C GLN A 367 -12.19 16.39 2.33
N ASN A 368 -11.27 17.32 2.50
CA ASN A 368 -10.62 17.55 3.77
C ASN A 368 -11.39 18.58 4.60
N THR A 369 -11.40 18.39 5.91
CA THR A 369 -11.78 19.45 6.85
C THR A 369 -10.60 20.38 7.11
N SER A 370 -9.37 19.85 7.11
CA SER A 370 -8.12 20.60 7.19
C SER A 370 -6.95 19.70 6.82
N LEU A 371 -6.26 19.98 5.72
CA LEU A 371 -5.05 19.27 5.31
C LEU A 371 -3.90 20.25 5.12
N THR A 372 -2.74 19.93 5.67
CA THR A 372 -1.50 20.69 5.44
C THR A 372 -0.43 19.78 4.85
N ILE A 373 0.12 20.18 3.69
CA ILE A 373 1.26 19.54 3.03
C ILE A 373 2.40 20.55 3.02
N ARG A 374 3.45 20.33 3.85
CA ARG A 374 4.51 21.33 4.03
C ARG A 374 5.90 20.73 4.23
N ASN A 375 6.91 21.51 3.87
CA ASN A 375 8.32 21.18 4.11
C ASN A 375 8.73 19.80 3.54
N ASN A 376 8.07 19.28 2.51
CA ASN A 376 8.47 18.04 1.87
C ASN A 376 9.49 18.34 0.77
N PHE A 377 10.45 17.43 0.60
CA PHE A 377 11.40 17.44 -0.50
C PHE A 377 11.05 16.33 -1.49
N ILE A 378 10.49 16.72 -2.64
CA ILE A 378 10.02 15.81 -3.71
C ILE A 378 10.89 16.04 -4.93
N HIS A 379 11.57 15.01 -5.42
CA HIS A 379 12.51 15.23 -6.51
C HIS A 379 12.78 13.97 -7.36
N ASP A 380 13.39 14.17 -8.54
CA ASP A 380 13.86 13.12 -9.43
C ASP A 380 12.80 12.10 -9.81
N ILE A 381 11.58 12.59 -10.08
CA ILE A 381 10.46 11.74 -10.51
C ILE A 381 10.36 11.76 -12.01
N SER A 382 10.52 10.59 -12.63
CA SER A 382 10.41 10.44 -14.07
C SER A 382 9.45 9.33 -14.45
N GLY A 383 8.93 9.40 -15.66
CA GLY A 383 8.03 8.40 -16.22
C GLY A 383 7.56 8.80 -17.62
N PRO A 384 6.90 7.89 -18.33
CA PRO A 384 6.50 8.14 -19.71
C PRO A 384 5.25 9.02 -19.85
N TYR A 385 4.55 9.27 -18.75
CA TYR A 385 3.27 9.97 -18.74
C TYR A 385 3.27 11.16 -17.78
N ASP A 386 2.08 11.71 -17.49
CA ASP A 386 1.87 12.83 -16.60
C ASP A 386 2.33 12.52 -15.16
N ASN A 387 3.57 12.88 -14.86
CA ASN A 387 4.09 12.79 -13.50
C ASN A 387 3.75 14.05 -12.73
N ARG A 388 3.49 13.93 -11.45
CA ARG A 388 3.24 15.05 -10.57
C ARG A 388 4.02 14.90 -9.27
N GLY A 389 4.48 16.01 -8.75
CA GLY A 389 5.03 16.04 -7.40
C GLY A 389 3.90 15.98 -6.39
N ILE A 390 3.08 17.02 -6.29
CA ILE A 390 1.88 17.05 -5.46
C ILE A 390 0.67 17.14 -6.40
N PHE A 391 -0.23 16.19 -6.30
CA PHE A 391 -1.43 16.13 -7.11
C PHE A 391 -2.68 16.13 -6.24
N CYS A 392 -3.44 17.22 -6.34
CA CYS A 392 -4.76 17.35 -5.73
C CYS A 392 -5.80 17.14 -6.82
N ASP A 393 -6.39 15.97 -6.82
CA ASP A 393 -7.39 15.53 -7.79
C ASP A 393 -8.81 15.97 -7.37
N ASP A 394 -9.79 15.45 -8.04
CA ASP A 394 -11.20 15.79 -7.91
C ASP A 394 -11.66 15.81 -6.45
N GLY A 395 -12.40 16.84 -6.07
CA GLY A 395 -12.98 16.97 -4.74
C GLY A 395 -12.03 17.42 -3.63
N THR A 396 -10.78 17.73 -3.93
CA THR A 396 -9.84 18.25 -2.92
C THR A 396 -10.27 19.64 -2.47
N VAL A 397 -10.50 19.80 -1.16
CA VAL A 397 -10.87 21.08 -0.51
C VAL A 397 -10.05 21.29 0.77
N ASN A 398 -10.01 22.53 1.27
CA ASN A 398 -9.39 22.91 2.54
C ASN A 398 -7.95 22.40 2.71
N THR A 399 -7.16 22.46 1.64
CA THR A 399 -5.78 21.96 1.59
C THR A 399 -4.81 23.11 1.46
N THR A 400 -3.83 23.17 2.36
CA THR A 400 -2.71 24.13 2.32
C THR A 400 -1.44 23.42 1.89
N ILE A 401 -0.85 23.85 0.77
CA ILE A 401 0.41 23.36 0.22
C ILE A 401 1.45 24.47 0.35
N THR A 402 2.41 24.32 1.26
CA THR A 402 3.33 25.42 1.57
C THR A 402 4.75 24.94 1.90
N ALA A 403 5.74 25.75 1.58
CA ALA A 403 7.14 25.51 1.90
C ALA A 403 7.71 24.15 1.44
N ASN A 404 7.13 23.53 0.39
CA ASN A 404 7.67 22.32 -0.19
C ASN A 404 8.74 22.66 -1.25
N GLN A 405 9.71 21.76 -1.40
CA GLN A 405 10.64 21.76 -2.52
C GLN A 405 10.23 20.64 -3.48
N VAL A 406 9.85 20.99 -4.72
CA VAL A 406 9.39 20.04 -5.74
C VAL A 406 10.20 20.26 -7.01
N LEU A 407 11.18 19.40 -7.24
CA LEU A 407 12.23 19.62 -8.23
C LEU A 407 12.40 18.42 -9.16
N ARG A 408 12.75 18.67 -10.42
CA ARG A 408 13.05 17.64 -11.43
C ARG A 408 11.94 16.61 -11.61
N ILE A 409 10.72 17.12 -11.78
CA ILE A 409 9.55 16.30 -12.14
C ILE A 409 9.46 16.27 -13.66
N ALA A 410 9.79 15.14 -14.26
CA ALA A 410 9.83 15.00 -15.70
C ALA A 410 8.41 14.96 -16.32
N ASN A 411 8.23 15.72 -17.39
CA ASN A 411 7.06 15.68 -18.29
C ASN A 411 5.71 16.12 -17.71
N SER A 412 5.66 16.83 -16.55
CA SER A 412 4.39 17.26 -16.00
C SER A 412 4.50 18.42 -14.99
N TRP A 413 3.69 18.36 -13.96
CA TRP A 413 3.48 19.43 -13.00
C TRP A 413 4.20 19.15 -11.68
N CYS A 414 4.91 20.13 -11.15
CA CYS A 414 5.43 20.05 -9.79
C CYS A 414 4.28 20.02 -8.78
N ILE A 415 3.31 20.91 -8.94
CA ILE A 415 2.09 20.95 -8.14
C ILE A 415 0.91 21.06 -9.10
N ASP A 416 -0.03 20.17 -8.99
CA ASP A 416 -1.24 20.13 -9.81
C ASP A 416 -2.47 20.10 -8.91
N LEU A 417 -3.21 21.18 -8.87
CA LEU A 417 -4.48 21.32 -8.18
C LEU A 417 -5.58 21.44 -9.23
N ARG A 418 -6.26 20.36 -9.47
CA ARG A 418 -7.30 20.29 -10.49
C ARG A 418 -8.61 20.87 -10.00
N ARG A 419 -9.27 21.52 -10.93
CA ARG A 419 -10.69 21.80 -10.89
C ARG A 419 -11.37 20.82 -11.82
N ASP A 420 -12.10 19.85 -11.30
CA ASP A 420 -12.93 19.01 -12.14
C ASP A 420 -14.36 19.58 -12.23
N LEU A 421 -14.74 19.92 -13.45
CA LEU A 421 -16.11 20.29 -13.81
C LEU A 421 -16.96 19.07 -14.16
N SER A 422 -16.34 17.90 -14.37
CA SER A 422 -17.03 16.70 -14.88
C SER A 422 -18.00 16.09 -13.86
N ILE A 423 -17.88 16.44 -12.59
CA ILE A 423 -18.73 15.92 -11.53
C ILE A 423 -20.11 16.61 -11.51
N GLU A 424 -20.22 17.83 -12.01
CA GLU A 424 -21.51 18.47 -12.19
C GLU A 424 -22.42 17.72 -13.20
N SER A 425 -21.83 16.88 -14.06
CA SER A 425 -22.53 16.11 -15.10
C SER A 425 -22.91 14.68 -14.69
N ARG A 426 -22.47 14.17 -13.55
CA ARG A 426 -22.93 12.88 -13.01
C ARG A 426 -24.26 13.06 -12.31
N SER A 427 -25.33 12.80 -13.05
CA SER A 427 -26.71 13.12 -12.73
C SER A 427 -27.28 12.53 -11.43
N ASP A 428 -26.56 11.65 -10.76
CA ASP A 428 -27.06 10.90 -9.62
C ASP A 428 -26.56 11.39 -8.26
N SER A 429 -25.56 12.27 -8.24
CA SER A 429 -25.11 12.90 -7.00
C SER A 429 -25.42 14.39 -7.01
N LYS A 430 -26.32 14.84 -6.14
CA LYS A 430 -26.61 16.26 -5.86
C LYS A 430 -25.43 17.01 -5.23
N ILE A 431 -24.18 16.59 -5.45
CA ILE A 431 -23.03 17.06 -4.74
C ILE A 431 -22.18 17.91 -5.65
N ARG A 432 -22.16 19.19 -5.32
CA ARG A 432 -21.33 20.19 -5.97
C ARG A 432 -19.94 20.17 -5.36
N ILE A 433 -18.97 19.58 -6.08
CA ILE A 433 -17.57 19.63 -5.67
C ILE A 433 -16.99 20.96 -6.11
N VAL A 434 -16.57 21.73 -5.14
CA VAL A 434 -15.96 23.05 -5.36
C VAL A 434 -14.59 23.03 -4.70
N ASN A 435 -13.57 23.43 -5.43
CA ASN A 435 -12.21 23.66 -4.93
C ASN A 435 -12.17 24.86 -3.98
N VAL A 436 -12.75 24.72 -2.79
CA VAL A 436 -12.87 25.78 -1.81
C VAL A 436 -11.83 25.61 -0.71
N GLY A 437 -11.24 26.73 -0.28
CA GLY A 437 -10.32 26.77 0.87
C GLY A 437 -8.93 26.20 0.58
N ASN A 438 -8.57 25.94 -0.68
CA ASN A 438 -7.23 25.50 -1.03
C ASN A 438 -6.26 26.67 -1.14
N GLN A 439 -5.02 26.47 -0.68
CA GLN A 439 -3.94 27.46 -0.74
C GLN A 439 -2.64 26.83 -1.22
N VAL A 440 -1.96 27.48 -2.17
CA VAL A 440 -0.63 27.09 -2.63
C VAL A 440 0.29 28.31 -2.52
N LYS A 441 1.28 28.26 -1.63
CA LYS A 441 2.16 29.41 -1.36
C LYS A 441 3.56 28.95 -0.90
N ASP A 442 4.54 29.82 -1.12
CA ASP A 442 5.90 29.67 -0.60
C ASP A 442 6.60 28.32 -0.97
N ASN A 443 6.21 27.69 -2.08
CA ASN A 443 6.83 26.47 -2.54
C ASN A 443 7.97 26.78 -3.52
N GLN A 444 9.08 26.05 -3.40
CA GLN A 444 10.17 26.09 -4.36
C GLN A 444 9.97 25.02 -5.44
N VAL A 445 9.80 25.43 -6.69
CA VAL A 445 9.59 24.53 -7.82
C VAL A 445 10.49 24.92 -8.99
N ASP A 446 10.95 23.96 -9.78
CA ASP A 446 11.69 24.18 -11.03
C ASP A 446 10.84 23.89 -12.29
N GLY A 447 9.57 23.63 -12.11
CA GLY A 447 8.61 23.31 -13.15
C GLY A 447 7.28 24.03 -13.01
N ARG A 448 6.22 23.44 -13.52
CA ARG A 448 4.89 24.04 -13.62
C ARG A 448 4.08 23.87 -12.33
N ILE A 449 3.34 24.92 -12.00
CA ILE A 449 2.24 24.87 -11.02
C ILE A 449 0.94 25.06 -11.79
N ARG A 450 -0.03 24.17 -11.59
CA ARG A 450 -1.42 24.40 -11.97
C ARG A 450 -2.24 24.60 -10.71
N PHE A 451 -2.80 25.79 -10.60
CA PHE A 451 -3.67 26.17 -9.51
C PHE A 451 -4.84 26.95 -10.08
N GLU A 452 -5.96 26.31 -10.26
CA GLU A 452 -7.17 26.91 -10.79
C GLU A 452 -8.05 27.36 -9.61
N GLN A 453 -7.96 28.65 -9.25
CA GLN A 453 -8.92 29.31 -8.35
C GLN A 453 -10.13 29.82 -9.14
N ARG A 454 -11.30 29.72 -8.54
CA ARG A 454 -12.47 30.49 -8.95
C ARG A 454 -12.50 31.86 -8.29
#